data_7a1d58a420f90225cc463ac7e28ad2f7
#
_entry.id   7a1d58a420f90225cc463ac7e28ad2f7
#
_cell.length_a   1.000
_cell.length_b   1.000
_cell.length_c   1.000
_cell.angle_alpha   90.00
_cell.angle_beta   90.00
_cell.angle_gamma   90.00
#
_symmetry.space_group_name_H-M   'P 1'
#
loop_
_entity.id
_entity.type
_entity.pdbx_description
1 polymer ?
#
loop_
_entity_poly.entity_id
_entity_poly.type
_entity_poly.pdbx_seq_one_letter_code
_entity_poly.pdbx_strand_id
1 'polypeptide(L)'
;MGRIFPWLLGVILWIGAAEKPPALLRVHLQATEGAKGQVSIPVTLFDPSETIAIRSLPEVTEKDIRRVQTRLDGTSMVEFNDFGRTKLEVATSTSRGLILVVIVNSRVVYAPMVDMAISKGALILPAGAISGPEEVAFNEQANKKR
;
A
#
# COMPACT_ATOMS: atom_id res chain seq x y z
N MET A 1 -54.12 -40.97 -8.24
CA MET A 1 -53.20 -40.62 -9.31
C MET A 1 -52.44 -39.36 -8.91
N GLY A 2 -51.29 -39.55 -8.27
CA GLY A 2 -50.44 -38.43 -7.89
C GLY A 2 -49.40 -38.19 -8.97
N ARG A 3 -49.46 -37.04 -9.62
CA ARG A 3 -48.36 -36.56 -10.43
C ARG A 3 -47.33 -35.93 -9.49
N ILE A 4 -46.24 -36.62 -9.26
CA ILE A 4 -45.09 -36.06 -8.59
C ILE A 4 -44.32 -35.27 -9.65
N PHE A 5 -44.38 -33.95 -9.58
CA PHE A 5 -43.47 -33.09 -10.31
C PHE A 5 -42.18 -33.04 -9.50
N PRO A 6 -41.04 -33.53 -10.01
CA PRO A 6 -39.78 -33.24 -9.38
C PRO A 6 -39.46 -31.77 -9.62
N TRP A 7 -39.65 -30.98 -8.61
CA TRP A 7 -39.02 -29.67 -8.56
C TRP A 7 -37.51 -29.88 -8.49
N LEU A 8 -36.89 -29.94 -9.65
CA LEU A 8 -35.45 -29.72 -9.73
C LEU A 8 -35.22 -28.28 -9.30
N LEU A 9 -35.04 -28.12 -8.00
CA LEU A 9 -34.34 -26.94 -7.45
C LEU A 9 -32.94 -26.96 -8.04
N GLY A 10 -32.79 -26.31 -9.16
CA GLY A 10 -31.52 -25.93 -9.66
C GLY A 10 -30.89 -25.00 -8.63
N VAL A 11 -30.06 -25.55 -7.75
CA VAL A 11 -29.15 -24.75 -6.96
C VAL A 11 -28.20 -24.13 -7.97
N ILE A 12 -28.55 -22.93 -8.41
CA ILE A 12 -27.58 -22.08 -9.11
C ILE A 12 -26.55 -21.73 -8.03
N LEU A 13 -25.50 -22.52 -7.95
CA LEU A 13 -24.31 -22.14 -7.27
C LEU A 13 -23.78 -20.91 -8.03
N TRP A 14 -24.12 -19.75 -7.54
CA TRP A 14 -23.36 -18.57 -7.84
C TRP A 14 -21.97 -18.78 -7.22
N ILE A 15 -21.10 -19.44 -7.97
CA ILE A 15 -19.68 -19.30 -7.73
C ILE A 15 -19.35 -17.91 -8.25
N GLY A 16 -19.69 -16.90 -7.44
CA GLY A 16 -19.12 -15.59 -7.63
C GLY A 16 -17.62 -15.80 -7.62
N ALA A 17 -16.95 -15.55 -8.75
CA ALA A 17 -15.51 -15.42 -8.73
C ALA A 17 -15.22 -14.39 -7.63
N ALA A 18 -14.65 -14.84 -6.51
CA ALA A 18 -14.22 -13.95 -5.46
C ALA A 18 -13.26 -12.98 -6.12
N GLU A 19 -13.70 -11.73 -6.34
CA GLU A 19 -12.82 -10.68 -6.77
C GLU A 19 -11.66 -10.66 -5.77
N LYS A 20 -10.44 -10.84 -6.25
CA LYS A 20 -9.26 -10.73 -5.41
C LYS A 20 -9.32 -9.36 -4.74
N PRO A 21 -9.18 -9.28 -3.40
CA PRO A 21 -9.17 -7.99 -2.74
C PRO A 21 -8.09 -7.12 -3.39
N PRO A 22 -8.35 -5.82 -3.59
CA PRO A 22 -7.37 -4.92 -4.18
C PRO A 22 -6.11 -4.89 -3.31
N ALA A 23 -4.94 -4.88 -3.94
CA ALA A 23 -3.70 -4.65 -3.24
C ALA A 23 -3.66 -3.19 -2.77
N LEU A 24 -3.32 -2.98 -1.51
CA LEU A 24 -3.26 -1.67 -0.87
C LEU A 24 -1.81 -1.33 -0.52
N LEU A 25 -1.39 -0.14 -0.91
CA LEU A 25 -0.13 0.44 -0.47
C LEU A 25 -0.40 1.83 0.06
N ARG A 26 0.15 2.13 1.22
CA ARG A 26 0.04 3.45 1.84
C ARG A 26 1.37 3.85 2.42
N VAL A 27 1.77 5.08 2.14
CA VAL A 27 2.98 5.69 2.68
C VAL A 27 2.57 6.81 3.61
N HIS A 28 2.90 6.67 4.88
CA HIS A 28 2.59 7.64 5.92
C HIS A 28 3.86 8.29 6.43
N LEU A 29 3.74 9.50 6.93
CA LEU A 29 4.78 10.14 7.73
C LEU A 29 4.47 10.03 9.21
N GLN A 30 5.52 9.95 10.00
CA GLN A 30 5.44 10.07 11.45
C GLN A 30 4.72 11.36 11.84
N ALA A 31 3.81 11.28 12.81
CA ALA A 31 3.12 12.44 13.32
C ALA A 31 4.08 13.32 14.14
N THR A 32 3.95 14.63 13.99
CA THR A 32 4.71 15.59 14.78
C THR A 32 3.98 15.85 16.10
N GLU A 33 4.67 15.74 17.22
CA GLU A 33 4.11 16.06 18.53
C GLU A 33 3.65 17.52 18.58
N GLY A 34 2.45 17.74 19.12
CA GLY A 34 1.88 19.08 19.32
C GLY A 34 1.36 19.76 18.07
N ALA A 35 1.34 19.11 16.90
CA ALA A 35 0.74 19.68 15.70
C ALA A 35 -0.79 19.80 15.85
N LYS A 36 -1.30 21.01 15.88
CA LYS A 36 -2.74 21.26 16.00
C LYS A 36 -3.49 20.74 14.76
N GLY A 37 -4.59 20.02 15.00
CA GLY A 37 -5.44 19.50 13.94
C GLY A 37 -4.90 18.25 13.23
N GLN A 38 -3.79 17.71 13.65
CA GLN A 38 -3.24 16.47 13.08
C GLN A 38 -3.86 15.25 13.77
N VAL A 39 -4.57 14.44 12.99
CA VAL A 39 -5.06 13.15 13.45
C VAL A 39 -3.96 12.12 13.24
N SER A 40 -3.65 11.36 14.26
CA SER A 40 -2.62 10.33 14.21
C SER A 40 -3.15 8.96 14.63
N ILE A 41 -2.50 7.91 14.14
CA ILE A 41 -2.77 6.53 14.51
C ILE A 41 -1.48 5.88 15.01
N PRO A 42 -1.55 4.97 16.02
CA PRO A 42 -0.37 4.25 16.46
C PRO A 42 -0.02 3.13 15.49
N VAL A 43 1.26 2.95 15.25
CA VAL A 43 1.80 1.85 14.43
C VAL A 43 2.99 1.23 15.17
N THR A 44 3.02 -0.09 15.22
CA THR A 44 4.13 -0.84 15.80
C THR A 44 5.15 -1.19 14.72
N LEU A 45 6.39 -0.79 14.92
CA LEU A 45 7.53 -1.20 14.11
C LEU A 45 8.12 -2.49 14.69
N PHE A 46 8.72 -3.32 13.86
CA PHE A 46 9.21 -4.63 14.30
C PHE A 46 10.69 -4.67 14.67
N ASP A 47 11.50 -3.77 14.11
CA ASP A 47 12.94 -3.75 14.40
C ASP A 47 13.48 -2.31 14.39
N PRO A 48 13.78 -1.71 15.55
CA PRO A 48 13.42 -2.19 16.89
C PRO A 48 11.91 -2.17 17.13
N SER A 49 11.42 -3.03 18.05
CA SER A 49 10.01 -3.03 18.43
C SER A 49 9.68 -1.70 19.13
N GLU A 50 9.03 -0.83 18.41
CA GLU A 50 8.69 0.52 18.87
C GLU A 50 7.31 0.90 18.31
N THR A 51 6.50 1.55 19.14
CA THR A 51 5.24 2.12 18.69
C THR A 51 5.42 3.61 18.45
N ILE A 52 5.12 4.02 17.22
CA ILE A 52 5.14 5.43 16.83
C ILE A 52 3.76 5.88 16.38
N ALA A 53 3.49 7.17 16.47
CA ALA A 53 2.30 7.76 15.89
C ALA A 53 2.60 8.20 14.45
N ILE A 54 1.74 7.83 13.52
CA ILE A 54 1.80 8.29 12.13
C ILE A 54 0.59 9.16 11.79
N ARG A 55 0.73 10.03 10.81
CA ARG A 55 -0.40 10.81 10.29
C ARG A 55 -1.44 9.86 9.73
N SER A 56 -2.70 10.07 10.05
CA SER A 56 -3.79 9.19 9.60
C SER A 56 -4.01 9.22 8.09
N LEU A 57 -3.73 10.36 7.45
CA LEU A 57 -3.80 10.50 6.00
C LEU A 57 -2.47 10.11 5.37
N PRO A 58 -2.46 9.15 4.43
CA PRO A 58 -1.25 8.79 3.71
C PRO A 58 -0.82 9.90 2.76
N GLU A 59 0.49 10.03 2.56
CA GLU A 59 1.07 10.95 1.58
C GLU A 59 0.88 10.45 0.15
N VAL A 60 1.08 9.16 -0.08
CA VAL A 60 0.80 8.47 -1.35
C VAL A 60 0.15 7.13 -1.08
N THR A 61 -0.62 6.66 -2.07
CA THR A 61 -1.36 5.39 -1.99
C THR A 61 -1.13 4.55 -3.24
N GLU A 62 -1.71 3.35 -3.27
CA GLU A 62 -1.72 2.48 -4.45
C GLU A 62 -2.30 3.15 -5.70
N LYS A 63 -3.12 4.18 -5.53
CA LYS A 63 -3.69 4.94 -6.65
C LYS A 63 -2.65 5.75 -7.40
N ASP A 64 -1.55 6.05 -6.74
CA ASP A 64 -0.44 6.82 -7.30
C ASP A 64 0.65 5.93 -7.92
N ILE A 65 0.52 4.61 -7.81
CA ILE A 65 1.48 3.65 -8.37
C ILE A 65 1.36 3.63 -9.89
N ARG A 66 2.50 3.75 -10.55
CA ARG A 66 2.65 3.54 -11.98
C ARG A 66 3.08 2.12 -12.30
N ARG A 67 4.03 1.57 -11.54
CA ARG A 67 4.58 0.23 -11.73
C ARG A 67 5.26 -0.28 -10.47
N VAL A 68 5.18 -1.58 -10.24
CA VAL A 68 5.96 -2.30 -9.23
C VAL A 68 6.82 -3.33 -9.94
N GLN A 69 8.09 -3.41 -9.56
CA GLN A 69 9.03 -4.38 -10.12
C GLN A 69 9.87 -5.00 -9.02
N THR A 70 9.77 -6.30 -8.86
CA THR A 70 10.67 -7.07 -8.00
C THR A 70 11.96 -7.36 -8.73
N ARG A 71 13.08 -7.11 -8.06
CA ARG A 71 14.43 -7.33 -8.58
C ARG A 71 14.92 -8.73 -8.23
N LEU A 72 16.03 -9.14 -8.85
CA LEU A 72 16.65 -10.45 -8.62
C LEU A 72 17.10 -10.66 -7.17
N ASP A 73 17.44 -9.60 -6.44
CA ASP A 73 17.82 -9.64 -5.02
C ASP A 73 16.61 -9.71 -4.07
N GLY A 74 15.39 -9.76 -4.61
CA GLY A 74 14.14 -9.81 -3.87
C GLY A 74 13.59 -8.44 -3.42
N THR A 75 14.36 -7.35 -3.60
CA THR A 75 13.86 -5.99 -3.32
C THR A 75 12.81 -5.60 -4.36
N SER A 76 11.92 -4.69 -3.99
CA SER A 76 10.87 -4.21 -4.89
C SER A 76 11.01 -2.72 -5.14
N MET A 77 11.01 -2.34 -6.40
CA MET A 77 10.95 -0.93 -6.78
C MET A 77 9.49 -0.55 -7.05
N VAL A 78 8.99 0.42 -6.31
CA VAL A 78 7.67 1.02 -6.52
C VAL A 78 7.84 2.36 -7.19
N GLU A 79 7.39 2.47 -8.43
CA GLU A 79 7.39 3.72 -9.18
C GLU A 79 6.02 4.39 -9.09
N PHE A 80 6.02 5.68 -8.77
CA PHE A 80 4.82 6.49 -8.72
C PHE A 80 4.64 7.30 -10.02
N ASN A 81 3.40 7.65 -10.31
CA ASN A 81 3.09 8.60 -11.38
C ASN A 81 3.56 10.01 -11.00
N ASP A 82 3.45 10.98 -11.90
CA ASP A 82 3.94 12.34 -11.66
C ASP A 82 3.25 13.01 -10.47
N PHE A 83 1.98 12.73 -10.25
CA PHE A 83 1.24 13.24 -9.11
C PHE A 83 1.75 12.66 -7.78
N GLY A 84 1.95 11.36 -7.72
CA GLY A 84 2.52 10.67 -6.55
C GLY A 84 3.96 11.10 -6.28
N ARG A 85 4.76 11.26 -7.32
CA ARG A 85 6.14 11.77 -7.22
C ARG A 85 6.16 13.14 -6.56
N THR A 86 5.33 14.07 -7.02
CA THR A 86 5.27 15.42 -6.47
C THR A 86 4.82 15.42 -5.01
N LYS A 87 3.80 14.64 -4.67
CA LYS A 87 3.35 14.51 -3.27
C LYS A 87 4.45 13.99 -2.36
N LEU A 88 5.14 12.94 -2.79
CA LEU A 88 6.21 12.32 -2.02
C LEU A 88 7.41 13.27 -1.85
N GLU A 89 7.79 13.98 -2.91
CA GLU A 89 8.86 14.98 -2.86
C GLU A 89 8.54 16.11 -1.89
N VAL A 90 7.35 16.69 -1.98
CA VAL A 90 6.92 17.76 -1.08
C VAL A 90 6.88 17.28 0.37
N ALA A 91 6.29 16.12 0.63
CA ALA A 91 6.19 15.56 1.97
C ALA A 91 7.56 15.30 2.59
N THR A 92 8.48 14.70 1.84
CA THR A 92 9.81 14.36 2.36
C THR A 92 10.76 15.55 2.44
N SER A 93 10.60 16.57 1.60
CA SER A 93 11.43 17.78 1.65
C SER A 93 11.25 18.57 2.94
N THR A 94 10.08 18.50 3.56
CA THR A 94 9.73 19.22 4.80
C THR A 94 9.76 18.35 6.05
N SER A 95 10.11 17.08 5.92
CA SER A 95 9.96 16.08 6.99
C SER A 95 11.27 15.38 7.34
N ARG A 96 12.40 16.06 7.18
CA ARG A 96 13.70 15.51 7.54
C ARG A 96 13.74 15.13 9.02
N GLY A 97 14.24 13.93 9.30
CA GLY A 97 14.32 13.40 10.66
C GLY A 97 13.06 12.64 11.11
N LEU A 98 11.97 12.70 10.37
CA LEU A 98 10.77 11.91 10.63
C LEU A 98 10.85 10.53 9.96
N ILE A 99 10.11 9.58 10.50
CA ILE A 99 10.03 8.22 9.93
C ILE A 99 8.96 8.20 8.85
N LEU A 100 9.33 7.64 7.69
CA LEU A 100 8.42 7.31 6.61
C LEU A 100 7.98 5.86 6.79
N VAL A 101 6.69 5.59 6.88
CA VAL A 101 6.16 4.24 7.10
C VAL A 101 5.44 3.75 5.86
N VAL A 102 5.90 2.66 5.29
CA VAL A 102 5.27 2.01 4.13
C VAL A 102 4.48 0.80 4.61
N ILE A 103 3.20 0.79 4.31
CA ILE A 103 2.26 -0.27 4.69
C ILE A 103 1.72 -0.92 3.41
N VAL A 104 1.90 -2.23 3.30
CA VAL A 104 1.36 -3.05 2.20
C VAL A 104 0.37 -4.06 2.80
N ASN A 105 -0.88 -4.00 2.38
CA ASN A 105 -1.94 -4.90 2.84
C ASN A 105 -1.96 -5.05 4.37
N SER A 106 -1.97 -3.91 5.08
CA SER A 106 -1.99 -3.81 6.55
C SER A 106 -0.70 -4.27 7.25
N ARG A 107 0.39 -4.52 6.53
CA ARG A 107 1.69 -4.86 7.09
C ARG A 107 2.65 -3.69 6.94
N VAL A 108 3.33 -3.32 7.99
CA VAL A 108 4.47 -2.40 7.90
C VAL A 108 5.64 -3.15 7.26
N VAL A 109 6.06 -2.72 6.09
CA VAL A 109 7.14 -3.39 5.33
C VAL A 109 8.44 -2.59 5.29
N TYR A 110 8.39 -1.30 5.57
CA TYR A 110 9.56 -0.43 5.54
C TYR A 110 9.30 0.84 6.36
N ALA A 111 10.27 1.27 7.13
CA ALA A 111 10.13 2.45 8.00
C ALA A 111 11.46 3.22 8.11
N PRO A 112 11.98 3.80 7.02
CA PRO A 112 13.21 4.56 7.04
C PRO A 112 13.02 5.96 7.64
N MET A 113 14.08 6.50 8.23
CA MET A 113 14.13 7.91 8.56
C MET A 113 14.35 8.73 7.29
N VAL A 114 13.61 9.81 7.14
CA VAL A 114 13.79 10.76 6.03
C VAL A 114 15.05 11.59 6.27
N ASP A 115 16.04 11.44 5.41
CA ASP A 115 17.29 12.22 5.44
C ASP A 115 17.37 13.26 4.31
N MET A 116 16.70 13.00 3.22
CA MET A 116 16.59 13.90 2.07
C MET A 116 15.25 13.77 1.35
N ALA A 117 14.93 14.74 0.51
CA ALA A 117 13.73 14.66 -0.33
C ALA A 117 13.81 13.49 -1.31
N ILE A 118 12.69 12.76 -1.45
CA ILE A 118 12.55 11.68 -2.43
C ILE A 118 11.97 12.27 -3.71
N SER A 119 12.85 12.61 -4.65
CA SER A 119 12.49 13.36 -5.86
C SER A 119 12.36 12.48 -7.12
N LYS A 120 12.85 11.24 -7.07
CA LYS A 120 12.84 10.36 -8.26
C LYS A 120 11.49 9.67 -8.49
N GLY A 121 10.54 9.79 -7.57
CA GLY A 121 9.24 9.15 -7.69
C GLY A 121 9.28 7.63 -7.58
N ALA A 122 10.26 7.10 -6.85
CA ALA A 122 10.40 5.67 -6.63
C ALA A 122 10.85 5.37 -5.20
N LEU A 123 10.35 4.27 -4.67
CA LEU A 123 10.80 3.69 -3.40
C LEU A 123 11.36 2.31 -3.65
N ILE A 124 12.48 2.01 -3.02
CA ILE A 124 13.05 0.65 -3.00
C ILE A 124 12.70 0.03 -1.66
N LEU A 125 11.87 -0.99 -1.68
CA LEU A 125 11.42 -1.71 -0.50
C LEU A 125 12.32 -2.92 -0.23
N PRO A 126 12.49 -3.32 1.03
CA PRO A 126 13.30 -4.49 1.38
C PRO A 126 12.80 -5.77 0.70
N ALA A 127 13.68 -6.76 0.60
CA ALA A 127 13.33 -8.08 0.10
C ALA A 127 12.14 -8.67 0.87
N GLY A 128 11.16 -9.22 0.16
CA GLY A 128 9.95 -9.79 0.75
C GLY A 128 8.86 -8.79 1.11
N ALA A 129 9.07 -7.49 0.92
CA ALA A 129 8.05 -6.47 1.22
C ALA A 129 6.79 -6.62 0.34
N ILE A 130 6.97 -6.99 -0.91
CA ILE A 130 5.90 -7.23 -1.87
C ILE A 130 6.04 -8.65 -2.41
N SER A 131 4.98 -9.44 -2.28
CA SER A 131 4.93 -10.79 -2.85
C SER A 131 4.68 -10.75 -4.36
N GLY A 132 4.95 -11.88 -5.04
CA GLY A 132 4.66 -12.01 -6.48
C GLY A 132 3.19 -11.71 -6.82
N PRO A 133 2.21 -12.29 -6.12
CA PRO A 133 0.80 -11.97 -6.34
C PRO A 133 0.45 -10.51 -6.09
N GLU A 134 1.05 -9.89 -5.08
CA GLU A 134 0.86 -8.46 -4.79
C GLU A 134 1.42 -7.58 -5.92
N GLU A 135 2.60 -7.89 -6.44
CA GLU A 135 3.17 -7.20 -7.59
C GLU A 135 2.25 -7.24 -8.79
N VAL A 136 1.73 -8.41 -9.13
CA VAL A 136 0.77 -8.58 -10.22
C VAL A 136 -0.47 -7.73 -10.00
N ALA A 137 -1.03 -7.75 -8.79
CA ALA A 137 -2.22 -6.99 -8.44
C ALA A 137 -2.00 -5.47 -8.57
N PHE A 138 -0.88 -4.95 -8.08
CA PHE A 138 -0.55 -3.53 -8.20
C PHE A 138 -0.41 -3.10 -9.66
N ASN A 139 0.27 -3.90 -10.48
CA ASN A 139 0.46 -3.60 -11.89
C ASN A 139 -0.84 -3.66 -12.69
N GLU A 140 -1.71 -4.62 -12.41
CA GLU A 140 -3.04 -4.70 -13.02
C GLU A 140 -3.89 -3.48 -12.64
N GLN A 141 -3.89 -3.07 -11.37
CA GLN A 141 -4.61 -1.89 -10.91
C GLN A 141 -4.09 -0.61 -11.58
N ALA A 142 -2.77 -0.48 -11.71
CA ALA A 142 -2.16 0.66 -12.38
C ALA A 142 -2.54 0.73 -13.87
N ASN A 143 -2.59 -0.41 -14.55
CA ASN A 143 -2.94 -0.47 -15.98
C ASN A 143 -4.40 -0.16 -16.26
N LYS A 144 -5.31 -0.45 -15.34
CA LYS A 144 -6.74 -0.13 -15.50
C LYS A 144 -7.06 1.37 -15.50
N LYS A 145 -6.11 2.20 -15.07
CA LYS A 145 -6.28 3.67 -14.97
C LYS A 145 -5.77 4.43 -16.20
N ARG A 146 -5.20 3.73 -17.18
CA ARG A 146 -4.64 4.31 -18.42
C ARG A 146 -5.66 4.38 -19.53
#